data_b01b46c659df8612df7de68844a68572
#
_entry.id   b01b46c659df8612df7de68844a68572
#
_cell.length_a   1.000
_cell.length_b   1.000
_cell.length_c   1.000
_cell.angle_alpha   90.00
_cell.angle_beta   90.00
_cell.angle_gamma   90.00
#
_symmetry.space_group_name_H-M   'P 1'
#
loop_
_entity.id
_entity.type
_entity.pdbx_description
1 polymer ?
#
loop_
_entity_poly.entity_id
_entity_poly.type
_entity_poly.pdbx_seq_one_letter_code
_entity_poly.pdbx_strand_id
1 'polypeptide(L)'
;MHYLDYNEKINHGTPDFPIAFYHVDEHHPRYAMPFHWHKEMELIRILEGSITISLDSVFLTARAGDLILIEEGVIHGGTPEHCIYECAVFDPNLLTSMSAHTDACKRYVRLTTRHQIQLYNYFQADDPRSAPLLAAAERLFPAIRWPHAGSELLTLGALYEFFGRLFEGELYNESREESVSLRRKMDVLKPVLEYIDANYASPITLSDLSRLAGMSPKYFCRFFRAALHRTPVDYLNYYRIERACHILTTTELPVTEVAYRCGFNDSSYFVKTFRKYMGITPRAYAHRR
;
A
#
# COMPACT_ATOMS: atom_id res chain seq x y z
N MET A 1 -3.59 14.32 9.28
CA MET A 1 -3.03 13.16 8.57
C MET A 1 -3.69 13.12 7.21
N HIS A 2 -2.92 13.25 6.13
CA HIS A 2 -3.47 13.27 4.78
C HIS A 2 -3.81 11.84 4.36
N TYR A 3 -5.08 11.57 4.16
CA TYR A 3 -5.58 10.32 3.61
C TYR A 3 -5.49 10.36 2.09
N LEU A 4 -4.78 9.39 1.53
CA LEU A 4 -4.99 8.77 0.23
C LEU A 4 -4.57 9.53 -1.02
N ASP A 5 -3.31 9.46 -1.28
CA ASP A 5 -2.79 9.31 -2.62
C ASP A 5 -2.56 7.82 -2.88
N TYR A 6 -2.94 7.27 -4.04
CA TYR A 6 -2.53 5.91 -4.43
C TYR A 6 -1.01 5.81 -4.63
N ASN A 7 -0.39 6.91 -5.02
CA ASN A 7 1.00 7.18 -4.73
C ASN A 7 1.01 7.81 -3.33
N GLU A 8 1.35 7.06 -2.34
CA GLU A 8 1.45 7.57 -0.98
C GLU A 8 2.60 8.59 -0.90
N LYS A 9 2.28 9.87 -1.07
CA LYS A 9 3.25 10.97 -0.94
C LYS A 9 3.60 11.28 0.53
N ILE A 10 3.38 10.32 1.40
CA ILE A 10 3.79 10.43 2.79
C ILE A 10 5.29 10.11 2.83
N ASN A 11 6.07 10.99 3.40
CA ASN A 11 7.46 10.67 3.74
C ASN A 11 7.43 9.69 4.92
N HIS A 12 7.78 8.46 4.67
CA HIS A 12 7.90 7.43 5.69
C HIS A 12 9.21 7.62 6.45
N GLY A 13 9.10 8.01 7.72
CA GLY A 13 10.25 8.31 8.57
C GLY A 13 10.84 9.71 8.36
N THR A 14 12.12 9.86 8.61
CA THR A 14 12.87 11.10 8.42
C THR A 14 13.82 10.99 7.23
N PRO A 15 14.32 12.10 6.65
CA PRO A 15 15.33 12.04 5.60
C PRO A 15 16.60 11.28 5.99
N ASP A 16 16.98 11.34 7.26
CA ASP A 16 18.16 10.64 7.78
C ASP A 16 17.91 9.18 8.13
N PHE A 17 16.65 8.84 8.41
CA PHE A 17 16.22 7.48 8.72
C PHE A 17 14.82 7.22 8.15
N PRO A 18 14.72 6.88 6.85
CA PRO A 18 13.47 6.70 6.12
C PRO A 18 12.82 5.35 6.43
N ILE A 19 12.40 5.18 7.68
CA ILE A 19 11.56 4.08 8.16
C ILE A 19 10.39 4.64 8.95
N ALA A 20 9.18 4.12 8.69
CA ALA A 20 7.98 4.42 9.45
C ALA A 20 7.36 3.15 10.02
N PHE A 21 6.74 3.29 11.18
CA PHE A 21 6.01 2.23 11.86
C PHE A 21 4.53 2.61 12.01
N TYR A 22 3.65 1.66 11.75
CA TYR A 22 2.21 1.81 11.95
C TYR A 22 1.68 0.62 12.75
N HIS A 23 0.86 0.91 13.75
CA HIS A 23 0.05 -0.07 14.47
C HIS A 23 -1.41 0.17 14.11
N VAL A 24 -2.07 -0.81 13.56
CA VAL A 24 -3.40 -0.69 12.96
C VAL A 24 -4.35 -1.66 13.64
N ASP A 25 -5.34 -1.10 14.31
CA ASP A 25 -6.47 -1.78 14.92
C ASP A 25 -7.79 -1.28 14.32
N GLU A 26 -8.93 -1.77 14.81
CA GLU A 26 -10.26 -1.41 14.31
C GLU A 26 -10.62 0.09 14.48
N HIS A 27 -9.92 0.81 15.34
CA HIS A 27 -10.10 2.24 15.55
C HIS A 27 -9.19 3.09 14.65
N HIS A 28 -8.20 2.44 14.01
CA HIS A 28 -7.28 3.14 13.14
C HIS A 28 -8.01 3.62 11.88
N PRO A 29 -7.83 4.89 11.48
CA PRO A 29 -8.54 5.43 10.32
C PRO A 29 -8.28 4.69 8.99
N ARG A 30 -7.16 3.98 8.89
CA ARG A 30 -6.80 3.12 7.75
C ARG A 30 -6.99 1.64 8.04
N TYR A 31 -7.89 1.29 8.94
CA TYR A 31 -8.15 -0.10 9.28
C TYR A 31 -8.47 -0.94 8.04
N ALA A 32 -9.42 -0.52 7.24
CA ALA A 32 -9.58 -1.04 5.89
C ALA A 32 -8.49 -0.38 5.02
N MET A 33 -7.47 -1.15 4.68
CA MET A 33 -6.35 -0.68 3.87
C MET A 33 -6.84 -0.39 2.44
N PRO A 34 -6.92 0.88 2.02
CA PRO A 34 -7.32 1.21 0.66
C PRO A 34 -6.23 0.81 -0.32
N PHE A 35 -6.59 0.63 -1.59
CA PHE A 35 -5.61 0.38 -2.63
C PHE A 35 -4.67 1.57 -2.80
N HIS A 36 -3.37 1.33 -2.64
CA HIS A 36 -2.32 2.32 -2.80
C HIS A 36 -1.01 1.66 -3.23
N TRP A 37 -0.02 2.47 -3.55
CA TRP A 37 1.35 2.05 -3.80
C TRP A 37 2.31 3.15 -3.34
N HIS A 38 3.53 2.78 -3.02
CA HIS A 38 4.60 3.68 -2.62
C HIS A 38 5.94 3.17 -3.16
N LYS A 39 7.00 3.98 -3.06
CA LYS A 39 8.35 3.63 -3.52
C LYS A 39 9.11 2.77 -2.52
N GLU A 40 8.65 2.77 -1.31
CA GLU A 40 9.22 2.03 -0.21
C GLU A 40 8.81 0.56 -0.29
N MET A 41 9.55 -0.30 0.40
CA MET A 41 9.11 -1.63 0.77
C MET A 41 8.30 -1.59 2.05
N GLU A 42 7.41 -2.55 2.23
CA GLU A 42 6.61 -2.68 3.44
C GLU A 42 6.63 -4.13 3.95
N LEU A 43 6.86 -4.27 5.25
CA LEU A 43 6.63 -5.51 5.98
C LEU A 43 5.39 -5.35 6.84
N ILE A 44 4.44 -6.29 6.70
CA ILE A 44 3.22 -6.33 7.50
C ILE A 44 3.24 -7.60 8.33
N ARG A 45 3.18 -7.49 9.65
CA ARG A 45 2.94 -8.64 10.53
C ARG A 45 1.53 -8.61 11.10
N ILE A 46 0.89 -9.76 11.13
CA ILE A 46 -0.45 -9.92 11.68
C ILE A 46 -0.33 -10.34 13.15
N LEU A 47 -0.92 -9.56 14.05
CA LEU A 47 -0.90 -9.84 15.48
C LEU A 47 -2.14 -10.63 15.91
N GLU A 48 -3.31 -10.24 15.40
CA GLU A 48 -4.60 -10.87 15.71
C GLU A 48 -5.49 -10.90 14.49
N GLY A 49 -6.44 -11.85 14.44
CA GLY A 49 -7.43 -11.98 13.38
C GLY A 49 -6.86 -12.34 12.02
N SER A 50 -7.41 -11.76 10.98
CA SER A 50 -6.97 -11.99 9.60
C SER A 50 -7.17 -10.77 8.71
N ILE A 51 -6.39 -10.70 7.62
CA ILE A 51 -6.55 -9.71 6.57
C ILE A 51 -6.51 -10.39 5.21
N THR A 52 -7.50 -10.10 4.38
CA THR A 52 -7.43 -10.44 2.95
C THR A 52 -6.82 -9.27 2.21
N ILE A 53 -5.60 -9.45 1.71
CA ILE A 53 -4.82 -8.44 0.99
C ILE A 53 -4.72 -8.80 -0.48
N SER A 54 -4.79 -7.78 -1.34
CA SER A 54 -4.47 -7.87 -2.75
C SER A 54 -3.08 -7.28 -2.98
N LEU A 55 -2.22 -8.02 -3.64
CA LEU A 55 -0.91 -7.58 -4.13
C LEU A 55 -0.98 -7.60 -5.65
N ASP A 56 -1.05 -6.43 -6.28
CA ASP A 56 -1.40 -6.25 -7.68
C ASP A 56 -2.72 -6.96 -8.04
N SER A 57 -2.66 -8.16 -8.62
CA SER A 57 -3.84 -8.95 -9.00
C SER A 57 -3.98 -10.26 -8.23
N VAL A 58 -3.11 -10.51 -7.25
CA VAL A 58 -3.11 -11.73 -6.46
C VAL A 58 -3.72 -11.44 -5.08
N PHE A 59 -4.71 -12.24 -4.68
CA PHE A 59 -5.28 -12.18 -3.34
C PHE A 59 -4.68 -13.25 -2.45
N LEU A 60 -4.37 -12.87 -1.22
CA LEU A 60 -4.00 -13.80 -0.16
C LEU A 60 -4.71 -13.41 1.14
N THR A 61 -4.92 -14.38 2.01
CA THR A 61 -5.44 -14.14 3.36
C THR A 61 -4.36 -14.53 4.36
N ALA A 62 -3.86 -13.52 5.08
CA ALA A 62 -2.89 -13.68 6.15
C ALA A 62 -3.59 -13.69 7.51
N ARG A 63 -3.07 -14.48 8.44
CA ARG A 63 -3.60 -14.68 9.80
C ARG A 63 -2.58 -14.33 10.86
N ALA A 64 -3.01 -14.28 12.10
CA ALA A 64 -2.14 -14.03 13.24
C ALA A 64 -0.87 -14.91 13.19
N GLY A 65 0.29 -14.25 13.31
CA GLY A 65 1.62 -14.85 13.20
C GLY A 65 2.25 -14.80 11.81
N ASP A 66 1.45 -14.55 10.77
CA ASP A 66 1.96 -14.44 9.38
C ASP A 66 2.64 -13.09 9.13
N LEU A 67 3.52 -13.08 8.12
CA LEU A 67 4.23 -11.90 7.66
C LEU A 67 4.04 -11.73 6.14
N ILE A 68 3.83 -10.50 5.71
CA ILE A 68 3.74 -10.11 4.30
C ILE A 68 4.86 -9.14 3.96
N LEU A 69 5.52 -9.34 2.83
CA LEU A 69 6.48 -8.41 2.25
C LEU A 69 5.87 -7.82 0.98
N ILE A 70 5.82 -6.50 0.91
CA ILE A 70 5.38 -5.74 -0.26
C ILE A 70 6.59 -5.05 -0.86
N GLU A 71 6.89 -5.35 -2.12
CA GLU A 71 7.98 -4.71 -2.84
C GLU A 71 7.58 -3.31 -3.32
N GLU A 72 8.59 -2.47 -3.62
CA GLU A 72 8.36 -1.12 -4.14
C GLU A 72 7.42 -1.11 -5.35
N GLY A 73 6.49 -0.18 -5.36
CA GLY A 73 5.58 0.06 -6.47
C GLY A 73 4.50 -1.00 -6.70
N VAL A 74 4.38 -2.01 -5.83
CA VAL A 74 3.26 -2.97 -5.85
C VAL A 74 1.99 -2.26 -5.39
N ILE A 75 0.92 -2.33 -6.21
CA ILE A 75 -0.39 -1.83 -5.79
C ILE A 75 -1.00 -2.84 -4.83
N HIS A 76 -1.29 -2.39 -3.64
CA HIS A 76 -1.83 -3.24 -2.59
C HIS A 76 -2.99 -2.57 -1.85
N GLY A 77 -3.84 -3.39 -1.26
CA GLY A 77 -4.97 -2.95 -0.44
C GLY A 77 -5.57 -4.16 0.25
N GLY A 78 -6.19 -3.96 1.42
CA GLY A 78 -6.63 -5.07 2.25
C GLY A 78 -7.95 -4.82 2.97
N THR A 79 -8.66 -5.91 3.24
CA THR A 79 -9.87 -5.93 4.06
C THR A 79 -9.59 -6.77 5.30
N PRO A 80 -9.42 -6.15 6.48
CA PRO A 80 -9.19 -6.84 7.74
C PRO A 80 -10.51 -7.43 8.28
N GLU A 81 -10.38 -8.53 9.02
CA GLU A 81 -11.46 -9.18 9.76
C GLU A 81 -11.00 -9.42 11.21
N HIS A 82 -11.49 -8.57 12.14
CA HIS A 82 -11.04 -8.54 13.54
C HIS A 82 -9.52 -8.58 13.68
N CYS A 83 -8.84 -7.80 12.85
CA CYS A 83 -7.41 -7.89 12.64
C CYS A 83 -6.67 -6.76 13.38
N ILE A 84 -5.59 -7.11 14.05
CA ILE A 84 -4.58 -6.15 14.50
C ILE A 84 -3.30 -6.48 13.73
N TYR A 85 -2.74 -5.47 13.07
CA TYR A 85 -1.52 -5.65 12.31
C TYR A 85 -0.57 -4.46 12.47
N GLU A 86 0.67 -4.70 12.19
CA GLU A 86 1.72 -3.67 12.22
C GLU A 86 2.45 -3.63 10.89
N CYS A 87 2.80 -2.41 10.47
CA CYS A 87 3.53 -2.15 9.25
C CYS A 87 4.87 -1.49 9.56
N ALA A 88 5.93 -1.95 8.89
CA ALA A 88 7.22 -1.30 8.79
C ALA A 88 7.44 -0.90 7.33
N VAL A 89 7.39 0.40 7.03
CA VAL A 89 7.57 0.95 5.68
C VAL A 89 8.94 1.59 5.61
N PHE A 90 9.79 1.20 4.65
CA PHE A 90 11.18 1.62 4.59
C PHE A 90 11.71 1.74 3.15
N ASP A 91 12.60 2.72 2.94
CA ASP A 91 13.33 2.84 1.67
C ASP A 91 14.36 1.71 1.54
N PRO A 92 14.26 0.83 0.51
CA PRO A 92 15.24 -0.25 0.31
C PRO A 92 16.68 0.25 0.12
N ASN A 93 16.88 1.50 -0.26
CA ASN A 93 18.22 2.10 -0.37
C ASN A 93 18.95 2.20 0.98
N LEU A 94 18.23 2.15 2.11
CA LEU A 94 18.85 2.02 3.44
C LEU A 94 19.85 0.87 3.51
N LEU A 95 19.52 -0.25 2.86
CA LEU A 95 20.37 -1.44 2.84
C LEU A 95 21.63 -1.27 1.97
N THR A 96 21.73 -0.19 1.20
CA THR A 96 22.88 0.12 0.34
C THR A 96 23.69 1.31 0.79
N SER A 97 23.12 2.19 1.62
CA SER A 97 23.71 3.49 1.99
C SER A 97 24.95 3.35 2.89
N MET A 98 25.01 2.34 3.74
CA MET A 98 26.09 2.16 4.70
C MET A 98 27.38 1.59 4.12
N SER A 99 27.43 1.14 2.88
CA SER A 99 28.64 0.50 2.36
C SER A 99 29.26 1.23 1.19
N ALA A 100 30.26 2.06 1.49
CA ALA A 100 31.16 2.59 0.45
C ALA A 100 31.98 1.48 -0.24
N HIS A 101 32.07 0.26 0.34
CA HIS A 101 33.06 -0.74 -0.04
C HIS A 101 32.55 -2.17 -0.31
N THR A 102 31.24 -2.48 -0.16
CA THR A 102 30.77 -3.86 -0.39
C THR A 102 29.73 -3.92 -1.50
N ASP A 103 30.17 -4.15 -2.73
CA ASP A 103 29.30 -4.48 -3.86
C ASP A 103 28.47 -5.75 -3.60
N ALA A 104 28.87 -6.60 -2.67
CA ALA A 104 28.19 -7.83 -2.32
C ALA A 104 26.75 -7.57 -1.81
N CYS A 105 26.58 -6.72 -0.78
CA CYS A 105 25.25 -6.39 -0.26
C CYS A 105 24.41 -5.62 -1.29
N LYS A 106 25.06 -4.65 -1.99
CA LYS A 106 24.39 -3.89 -3.07
C LYS A 106 23.87 -4.77 -4.19
N ARG A 107 24.55 -5.90 -4.46
CA ARG A 107 24.11 -6.84 -5.49
C ARG A 107 22.70 -7.35 -5.22
N TYR A 108 22.42 -7.81 -4.00
CA TYR A 108 21.10 -8.35 -3.63
C TYR A 108 19.99 -7.30 -3.72
N VAL A 109 20.24 -6.12 -3.15
CA VAL A 109 19.28 -5.02 -3.25
C VAL A 109 19.06 -4.60 -4.71
N ARG A 110 20.11 -4.55 -5.53
CA ARG A 110 19.98 -4.26 -6.97
C ARG A 110 19.19 -5.32 -7.73
N LEU A 111 19.31 -6.60 -7.38
CA LEU A 111 18.51 -7.66 -7.99
C LEU A 111 17.01 -7.40 -7.76
N THR A 112 16.66 -6.96 -6.56
CA THR A 112 15.28 -6.62 -6.18
C THR A 112 14.82 -5.31 -6.83
N THR A 113 15.52 -4.19 -6.61
CA THR A 113 15.13 -2.86 -7.11
C THR A 113 15.20 -2.72 -8.63
N ARG A 114 16.08 -3.49 -9.29
CA ARG A 114 16.09 -3.63 -10.76
C ARG A 114 15.14 -4.69 -11.27
N HIS A 115 14.44 -5.30 -10.33
CA HIS A 115 13.43 -6.30 -10.64
C HIS A 115 13.96 -7.49 -11.47
N GLN A 116 15.17 -7.90 -11.26
CA GLN A 116 15.74 -9.08 -11.88
C GLN A 116 15.26 -10.36 -11.20
N ILE A 117 14.81 -10.24 -9.96
CA ILE A 117 14.13 -11.28 -9.18
C ILE A 117 12.83 -10.73 -8.61
N GLN A 118 11.93 -11.62 -8.23
CA GLN A 118 10.71 -11.34 -7.48
C GLN A 118 10.80 -12.07 -6.16
N LEU A 119 10.73 -11.34 -5.05
CA LEU A 119 10.77 -11.90 -3.71
C LEU A 119 9.45 -12.63 -3.40
N TYR A 120 9.51 -13.65 -2.55
CA TYR A 120 8.29 -14.19 -1.98
C TYR A 120 7.67 -13.12 -1.08
N ASN A 121 6.36 -12.99 -1.16
CA ASN A 121 5.61 -11.92 -0.53
C ASN A 121 4.76 -12.37 0.67
N TYR A 122 4.68 -13.68 0.95
CA TYR A 122 3.87 -14.23 2.02
C TYR A 122 4.60 -15.35 2.76
N PHE A 123 4.72 -15.20 4.08
CA PHE A 123 5.44 -16.09 4.97
C PHE A 123 4.50 -16.53 6.08
N GLN A 124 4.06 -17.78 6.01
CA GLN A 124 3.12 -18.37 6.95
C GLN A 124 3.82 -18.78 8.25
N ALA A 125 3.15 -18.58 9.38
CA ALA A 125 3.68 -18.92 10.70
C ALA A 125 3.94 -20.41 10.89
N ASP A 126 3.21 -21.25 10.19
CA ASP A 126 3.31 -22.73 10.24
C ASP A 126 4.26 -23.31 9.18
N ASP A 127 4.80 -22.50 8.25
CA ASP A 127 5.84 -22.94 7.31
C ASP A 127 7.23 -22.83 7.95
N PRO A 128 7.95 -23.95 8.17
CA PRO A 128 9.29 -23.93 8.75
C PRO A 128 10.30 -23.04 7.99
N ARG A 129 10.10 -22.82 6.69
CA ARG A 129 10.96 -21.94 5.88
C ARG A 129 10.79 -20.47 6.26
N SER A 130 9.62 -20.10 6.79
CA SER A 130 9.32 -18.75 7.26
C SER A 130 9.95 -18.43 8.62
N ALA A 131 10.23 -19.44 9.45
CA ALA A 131 10.68 -19.24 10.83
C ALA A 131 11.88 -18.29 10.99
N PRO A 132 12.96 -18.34 10.15
CA PRO A 132 14.07 -17.39 10.28
C PRO A 132 13.67 -15.95 9.97
N LEU A 133 12.71 -15.74 9.04
CA LEU A 133 12.20 -14.42 8.65
C LEU A 133 11.30 -13.84 9.74
N LEU A 134 10.42 -14.67 10.28
CA LEU A 134 9.56 -14.30 11.42
C LEU A 134 10.41 -13.91 12.64
N ALA A 135 11.46 -14.66 12.93
CA ALA A 135 12.39 -14.35 14.01
C ALA A 135 13.15 -13.02 13.78
N ALA A 136 13.48 -12.67 12.56
CA ALA A 136 14.06 -11.36 12.23
C ALA A 136 13.02 -10.24 12.40
N ALA A 137 11.77 -10.46 11.98
CA ALA A 137 10.67 -9.51 12.17
C ALA A 137 10.37 -9.26 13.66
N GLU A 138 10.43 -10.30 14.52
CA GLU A 138 10.26 -10.14 15.97
C GLU A 138 11.33 -9.23 16.62
N ARG A 139 12.49 -9.04 15.99
CA ARG A 139 13.50 -8.06 16.41
C ARG A 139 13.30 -6.68 15.79
N LEU A 140 12.83 -6.65 14.53
CA LEU A 140 12.63 -5.43 13.77
C LEU A 140 11.52 -4.56 14.37
N PHE A 141 10.34 -5.11 14.54
CA PHE A 141 9.15 -4.32 14.92
C PHE A 141 9.29 -3.63 16.29
N PRO A 142 9.78 -4.28 17.36
CA PRO A 142 10.01 -3.58 18.64
C PRO A 142 11.05 -2.48 18.55
N ALA A 143 12.13 -2.66 17.75
CA ALA A 143 13.18 -1.65 17.59
C ALA A 143 12.66 -0.37 16.96
N ILE A 144 11.68 -0.49 16.02
CA ILE A 144 11.05 0.67 15.38
C ILE A 144 9.95 1.26 16.28
N ARG A 145 9.15 0.41 16.93
CA ARG A 145 7.99 0.83 17.72
C ARG A 145 8.36 1.64 18.96
N TRP A 146 9.43 1.24 19.64
CA TRP A 146 9.90 1.89 20.88
C TRP A 146 11.35 2.38 20.71
N PRO A 147 11.53 3.52 20.03
CA PRO A 147 12.86 4.02 19.76
C PRO A 147 13.61 4.40 21.06
N HIS A 148 14.84 3.94 21.14
CA HIS A 148 15.78 4.24 22.22
C HIS A 148 17.19 4.39 21.62
N ALA A 149 18.18 4.73 22.42
CA ALA A 149 19.56 4.85 21.93
C ALA A 149 20.02 3.55 21.26
N GLY A 150 20.40 3.64 19.98
CA GLY A 150 20.83 2.50 19.15
C GLY A 150 19.72 1.76 18.40
N SER A 151 18.45 2.20 18.50
CA SER A 151 17.32 1.59 17.76
C SER A 151 17.57 1.55 16.26
N GLU A 152 18.19 2.59 15.69
CA GLU A 152 18.51 2.67 14.27
C GLU A 152 19.45 1.52 13.85
N LEU A 153 20.47 1.23 14.67
CA LEU A 153 21.40 0.13 14.42
C LEU A 153 20.72 -1.24 14.55
N LEU A 154 19.86 -1.40 15.56
CA LEU A 154 19.11 -2.64 15.76
C LEU A 154 18.11 -2.86 14.62
N THR A 155 17.44 -1.82 14.18
CA THR A 155 16.51 -1.85 13.04
C THR A 155 17.22 -2.25 11.75
N LEU A 156 18.35 -1.62 11.43
CA LEU A 156 19.16 -1.97 10.26
C LEU A 156 19.70 -3.39 10.35
N GLY A 157 20.20 -3.79 11.53
CA GLY A 157 20.67 -5.15 11.76
C GLY A 157 19.59 -6.21 11.52
N ALA A 158 18.37 -5.96 12.01
CA ALA A 158 17.22 -6.84 11.80
C ALA A 158 16.76 -6.89 10.33
N LEU A 159 16.79 -5.76 9.62
CA LEU A 159 16.51 -5.72 8.17
C LEU A 159 17.58 -6.49 7.39
N TYR A 160 18.87 -6.30 7.67
CA TYR A 160 19.93 -7.08 7.02
C TYR A 160 19.78 -8.57 7.29
N GLU A 161 19.41 -8.95 8.51
CA GLU A 161 19.15 -10.35 8.84
C GLU A 161 17.96 -10.89 8.07
N PHE A 162 16.85 -10.15 8.03
CA PHE A 162 15.65 -10.55 7.29
C PHE A 162 15.96 -10.84 5.82
N PHE A 163 16.60 -9.89 5.13
CA PHE A 163 16.96 -10.07 3.72
C PHE A 163 18.03 -11.15 3.54
N GLY A 164 18.99 -11.23 4.45
CA GLY A 164 20.01 -12.30 4.45
C GLY A 164 19.36 -13.68 4.51
N ARG A 165 18.40 -13.89 5.40
CA ARG A 165 17.65 -15.14 5.53
C ARG A 165 16.76 -15.43 4.32
N LEU A 166 16.19 -14.40 3.74
CA LEU A 166 15.37 -14.53 2.53
C LEU A 166 16.21 -15.05 1.34
N PHE A 167 17.41 -14.50 1.16
CA PHE A 167 18.33 -14.94 0.12
C PHE A 167 18.96 -16.29 0.43
N GLU A 168 19.33 -16.57 1.69
CA GLU A 168 19.83 -17.88 2.14
C GLU A 168 18.82 -19.00 1.87
N GLY A 169 17.53 -18.73 2.12
CA GLY A 169 16.43 -19.66 1.88
C GLY A 169 15.97 -19.75 0.42
N GLU A 170 16.60 -19.01 -0.50
CA GLU A 170 16.21 -18.92 -1.91
C GLU A 170 14.72 -18.56 -2.10
N LEU A 171 14.19 -17.70 -1.19
CA LEU A 171 12.77 -17.31 -1.18
C LEU A 171 12.51 -16.19 -2.20
N TYR A 172 12.88 -16.45 -3.44
CA TYR A 172 12.66 -15.57 -4.59
C TYR A 172 12.54 -16.41 -5.87
N ASN A 173 11.93 -15.81 -6.87
CA ASN A 173 11.89 -16.36 -8.22
C ASN A 173 12.72 -15.48 -9.15
N GLU A 174 13.37 -16.08 -10.14
CA GLU A 174 13.89 -15.33 -11.27
C GLU A 174 12.72 -14.65 -12.00
N SER A 175 12.92 -13.39 -12.38
CA SER A 175 11.86 -12.61 -13.03
C SER A 175 11.49 -13.25 -14.37
N ARG A 176 10.31 -13.90 -14.41
CA ARG A 176 9.77 -14.50 -15.65
C ARG A 176 9.00 -13.45 -16.47
N GLU A 177 8.69 -13.78 -17.74
CA GLU A 177 7.91 -12.91 -18.64
C GLU A 177 6.58 -12.43 -18.05
N GLU A 178 5.97 -13.19 -17.14
CA GLU A 178 4.73 -12.81 -16.44
C GLU A 178 4.94 -11.60 -15.49
N SER A 179 6.06 -11.55 -14.76
CA SER A 179 6.38 -10.41 -13.91
C SER A 179 6.71 -9.15 -14.72
N VAL A 180 7.34 -9.31 -15.88
CA VAL A 180 7.54 -8.22 -16.86
C VAL A 180 6.21 -7.72 -17.41
N SER A 181 5.26 -8.64 -17.69
CA SER A 181 3.91 -8.29 -18.17
C SER A 181 3.12 -7.52 -17.11
N LEU A 182 3.19 -7.95 -15.84
CA LEU A 182 2.51 -7.28 -14.72
C LEU A 182 3.04 -5.87 -14.52
N ARG A 183 4.36 -5.68 -14.60
CA ARG A 183 4.99 -4.37 -14.53
C ARG A 183 4.58 -3.43 -15.64
N ARG A 184 4.58 -3.90 -16.86
CA ARG A 184 4.08 -3.09 -18.00
C ARG A 184 2.64 -2.63 -17.73
N LYS A 185 1.83 -3.46 -17.07
CA LYS A 185 0.49 -3.04 -16.64
C LYS A 185 0.55 -1.93 -15.58
N MET A 186 1.46 -2.03 -14.61
CA MET A 186 1.63 -1.02 -13.56
C MET A 186 2.18 0.29 -14.12
N ASP A 187 3.16 0.24 -15.02
CA ASP A 187 3.71 1.43 -15.68
C ASP A 187 2.64 2.21 -16.46
N VAL A 188 1.62 1.50 -16.99
CA VAL A 188 0.47 2.14 -17.64
C VAL A 188 -0.52 2.69 -16.63
N LEU A 189 -0.71 2.04 -15.48
CA LEU A 189 -1.68 2.46 -14.46
C LEU A 189 -1.18 3.62 -13.60
N LYS A 190 0.09 3.63 -13.22
CA LYS A 190 0.67 4.69 -12.37
C LYS A 190 0.34 6.11 -12.86
N PRO A 191 0.58 6.48 -14.12
CA PRO A 191 0.22 7.81 -14.61
C PRO A 191 -1.29 8.11 -14.56
N VAL A 192 -2.13 7.08 -14.74
CA VAL A 192 -3.60 7.22 -14.65
C VAL A 192 -4.02 7.49 -13.21
N LEU A 193 -3.43 6.76 -12.26
CA LEU A 193 -3.72 6.93 -10.83
C LEU A 193 -3.24 8.29 -10.32
N GLU A 194 -2.03 8.71 -10.72
CA GLU A 194 -1.48 10.04 -10.43
C GLU A 194 -2.35 11.17 -11.00
N TYR A 195 -2.90 10.97 -12.21
CA TYR A 195 -3.82 11.94 -12.81
C TYR A 195 -5.14 12.03 -12.03
N ILE A 196 -5.70 10.90 -11.60
CA ILE A 196 -6.89 10.87 -10.75
C ILE A 196 -6.62 11.61 -9.44
N ASP A 197 -5.49 11.34 -8.79
CA ASP A 197 -5.10 12.02 -7.57
C ASP A 197 -5.02 13.54 -7.73
N ALA A 198 -4.32 14.00 -8.75
CA ALA A 198 -4.13 15.43 -8.99
C ALA A 198 -5.43 16.16 -9.40
N ASN A 199 -6.43 15.44 -9.96
CA ASN A 199 -7.59 16.04 -10.62
C ASN A 199 -8.95 15.55 -10.12
N TYR A 200 -9.02 14.72 -9.06
CA TYR A 200 -10.28 14.07 -8.62
C TYR A 200 -11.43 15.04 -8.37
N ALA A 201 -11.15 16.27 -7.94
CA ALA A 201 -12.12 17.31 -7.68
C ALA A 201 -12.73 17.91 -8.96
N SER A 202 -12.09 17.67 -10.10
CA SER A 202 -12.52 18.16 -11.42
C SER A 202 -13.30 17.09 -12.18
N PRO A 203 -14.02 17.46 -13.26
CA PRO A 203 -14.61 16.47 -14.14
C PRO A 203 -13.53 15.61 -14.82
N ILE A 204 -13.55 14.31 -14.55
CA ILE A 204 -12.68 13.31 -15.20
C ILE A 204 -13.57 12.36 -15.97
N THR A 205 -13.29 12.17 -17.26
CA THR A 205 -14.02 11.24 -18.12
C THR A 205 -13.24 9.95 -18.34
N LEU A 206 -13.96 8.87 -18.67
CA LEU A 206 -13.34 7.62 -19.09
C LEU A 206 -12.41 7.83 -20.29
N SER A 207 -12.75 8.76 -21.19
CA SER A 207 -11.93 9.10 -22.35
C SER A 207 -10.59 9.70 -21.96
N ASP A 208 -10.56 10.55 -20.92
CA ASP A 208 -9.32 11.16 -20.44
C ASP A 208 -8.38 10.09 -19.87
N LEU A 209 -8.91 9.21 -19.01
CA LEU A 209 -8.12 8.12 -18.41
C LEU A 209 -7.62 7.11 -19.44
N SER A 210 -8.46 6.74 -20.40
CA SER A 210 -8.07 5.78 -21.45
C SER A 210 -7.03 6.35 -22.39
N ARG A 211 -7.07 7.66 -22.66
CA ARG A 211 -6.06 8.37 -23.48
C ARG A 211 -4.70 8.38 -22.77
N LEU A 212 -4.65 8.62 -21.46
CA LEU A 212 -3.42 8.52 -20.67
C LEU A 212 -2.81 7.13 -20.73
N ALA A 213 -3.65 6.10 -20.69
CA ALA A 213 -3.22 4.71 -20.80
C ALA A 213 -2.84 4.29 -22.25
N GLY A 214 -3.03 5.16 -23.25
CA GLY A 214 -2.81 4.81 -24.66
C GLY A 214 -3.76 3.73 -25.17
N MET A 215 -4.98 3.61 -24.62
CA MET A 215 -5.92 2.53 -24.87
C MET A 215 -7.29 3.06 -25.34
N SER A 216 -8.05 2.20 -26.06
CA SER A 216 -9.47 2.50 -26.28
C SER A 216 -10.26 2.39 -24.97
N PRO A 217 -11.35 3.17 -24.77
CA PRO A 217 -12.12 3.16 -23.52
C PRO A 217 -12.63 1.77 -23.11
N LYS A 218 -13.07 0.96 -24.08
CA LYS A 218 -13.55 -0.40 -23.85
C LYS A 218 -12.43 -1.34 -23.36
N TYR A 219 -11.26 -1.24 -23.97
CA TYR A 219 -10.09 -2.05 -23.59
C TYR A 219 -9.56 -1.60 -22.22
N PHE A 220 -9.46 -0.28 -22.01
CA PHE A 220 -9.03 0.30 -20.74
C PHE A 220 -9.91 -0.13 -19.56
N CYS A 221 -11.24 -0.13 -19.69
CA CYS A 221 -12.13 -0.62 -18.65
C CYS A 221 -11.85 -2.06 -18.25
N ARG A 222 -11.60 -2.95 -19.22
CA ARG A 222 -11.27 -4.35 -18.95
C ARG A 222 -9.90 -4.48 -18.29
N PHE A 223 -8.91 -3.78 -18.83
CA PHE A 223 -7.56 -3.74 -18.32
C PHE A 223 -7.53 -3.23 -16.85
N PHE A 224 -8.14 -2.08 -16.61
CA PHE A 224 -8.21 -1.45 -15.29
C PHE A 224 -8.93 -2.36 -14.27
N ARG A 225 -10.06 -2.96 -14.69
CA ARG A 225 -10.79 -3.90 -13.83
C ARG A 225 -10.01 -5.17 -13.53
N ALA A 226 -9.24 -5.67 -14.48
CA ALA A 226 -8.40 -6.84 -14.26
C ALA A 226 -7.25 -6.55 -13.30
N ALA A 227 -6.75 -5.31 -13.26
CA ALA A 227 -5.64 -4.91 -12.41
C ALA A 227 -6.07 -4.43 -11.00
N LEU A 228 -7.20 -3.70 -10.90
CA LEU A 228 -7.63 -3.05 -9.66
C LEU A 228 -9.01 -3.55 -9.15
N HIS A 229 -9.57 -4.59 -9.78
CA HIS A 229 -10.87 -5.21 -9.44
C HIS A 229 -12.06 -4.23 -9.41
N ARG A 230 -11.86 -3.01 -9.91
CA ARG A 230 -12.85 -1.94 -10.02
C ARG A 230 -12.86 -1.37 -11.42
N THR A 231 -14.01 -0.86 -11.87
CA THR A 231 -14.02 -0.04 -13.10
C THR A 231 -13.38 1.32 -12.82
N PRO A 232 -12.80 2.01 -13.85
CA PRO A 232 -12.22 3.34 -13.65
C PRO A 232 -13.16 4.35 -12.98
N VAL A 233 -14.44 4.33 -13.32
CA VAL A 233 -15.46 5.22 -12.73
C VAL A 233 -15.78 4.83 -11.29
N ASP A 234 -15.89 3.55 -11.00
CA ASP A 234 -16.13 3.07 -9.63
C ASP A 234 -14.94 3.41 -8.73
N TYR A 235 -13.72 3.28 -9.25
CA TYR A 235 -12.49 3.68 -8.61
C TYR A 235 -12.44 5.19 -8.31
N LEU A 236 -12.71 6.05 -9.30
CA LEU A 236 -12.77 7.50 -9.11
C LEU A 236 -13.80 7.90 -8.04
N ASN A 237 -14.97 7.27 -8.05
CA ASN A 237 -15.98 7.51 -7.03
C ASN A 237 -15.52 7.07 -5.65
N TYR A 238 -14.91 5.90 -5.53
CA TYR A 238 -14.33 5.41 -4.29
C TYR A 238 -13.26 6.39 -3.76
N TYR A 239 -12.33 6.82 -4.61
CA TYR A 239 -11.30 7.80 -4.28
C TYR A 239 -11.88 9.12 -3.76
N ARG A 240 -12.92 9.66 -4.44
CA ARG A 240 -13.62 10.88 -4.01
C ARG A 240 -14.27 10.72 -2.64
N ILE A 241 -14.86 9.56 -2.34
CA ILE A 241 -15.46 9.28 -1.03
C ILE A 241 -14.41 9.23 0.07
N GLU A 242 -13.27 8.63 -0.18
CA GLU A 242 -12.15 8.62 0.75
C GLU A 242 -11.68 10.04 1.08
N ARG A 243 -11.54 10.90 0.06
CA ARG A 243 -11.24 12.34 0.27
C ARG A 243 -12.32 13.05 1.06
N ALA A 244 -13.58 12.71 0.82
CA ALA A 244 -14.69 13.27 1.59
C ALA A 244 -14.65 12.85 3.07
N CYS A 245 -14.27 11.61 3.37
CA CYS A 245 -14.10 11.14 4.75
C CYS A 245 -13.11 12.02 5.52
N HIS A 246 -11.98 12.33 4.89
CA HIS A 246 -10.98 13.21 5.50
C HIS A 246 -11.55 14.61 5.77
N ILE A 247 -12.19 15.24 4.77
CA ILE A 247 -12.74 16.58 4.93
C ILE A 247 -13.83 16.60 6.01
N LEU A 248 -14.70 15.58 6.05
CA LEU A 248 -15.78 15.47 7.04
C LEU A 248 -15.26 15.33 8.49
N THR A 249 -14.07 14.73 8.68
CA THR A 249 -13.49 14.57 10.01
C THR A 249 -12.60 15.73 10.44
N THR A 250 -12.06 16.50 9.49
CA THR A 250 -11.09 17.58 9.77
C THR A 250 -11.67 18.98 9.67
N THR A 251 -12.90 19.13 9.13
CA THR A 251 -13.53 20.42 8.94
C THR A 251 -14.99 20.41 9.41
N GLU A 252 -15.57 21.61 9.57
CA GLU A 252 -16.98 21.83 9.90
C GLU A 252 -17.83 22.11 8.63
N LEU A 253 -17.34 21.78 7.45
CA LEU A 253 -18.04 22.07 6.20
C LEU A 253 -19.36 21.30 6.09
N PRO A 254 -20.41 21.93 5.52
CA PRO A 254 -21.64 21.23 5.20
C PRO A 254 -21.41 20.05 4.24
N VAL A 255 -22.14 18.95 4.42
CA VAL A 255 -22.04 17.73 3.59
C VAL A 255 -22.15 18.04 2.10
N THR A 256 -22.99 19.00 1.70
CA THR A 256 -23.12 19.43 0.30
C THR A 256 -21.87 20.09 -0.23
N GLU A 257 -21.22 20.93 0.57
CA GLU A 257 -19.95 21.58 0.22
C GLU A 257 -18.83 20.55 0.07
N VAL A 258 -18.78 19.59 0.99
CA VAL A 258 -17.81 18.46 0.91
C VAL A 258 -18.01 17.68 -0.38
N ALA A 259 -19.26 17.38 -0.76
CA ALA A 259 -19.57 16.68 -2.01
C ALA A 259 -18.99 17.41 -3.23
N TYR A 260 -19.22 18.72 -3.34
CA TYR A 260 -18.71 19.52 -4.46
C TYR A 260 -17.18 19.62 -4.48
N ARG A 261 -16.55 19.82 -3.32
CA ARG A 261 -15.08 19.84 -3.20
C ARG A 261 -14.43 18.51 -3.58
N CYS A 262 -15.17 17.42 -3.42
CA CYS A 262 -14.72 16.10 -3.86
C CYS A 262 -15.10 15.75 -5.31
N GLY A 263 -15.60 16.71 -6.09
CA GLY A 263 -15.90 16.53 -7.50
C GLY A 263 -17.22 15.83 -7.81
N PHE A 264 -18.17 15.75 -6.84
CA PHE A 264 -19.53 15.31 -7.10
C PHE A 264 -20.40 16.49 -7.52
N ASN A 265 -21.05 16.38 -8.66
CA ASN A 265 -21.97 17.42 -9.17
C ASN A 265 -23.39 17.30 -8.60
N ASP A 266 -23.70 16.20 -7.91
CA ASP A 266 -25.01 15.91 -7.32
C ASP A 266 -24.81 15.37 -5.90
N SER A 267 -25.36 16.08 -4.94
CA SER A 267 -25.26 15.74 -3.52
C SER A 267 -26.03 14.47 -3.14
N SER A 268 -27.13 14.16 -3.84
CA SER A 268 -27.89 12.92 -3.61
C SER A 268 -27.11 11.71 -4.10
N TYR A 269 -26.48 11.83 -5.26
CA TYR A 269 -25.56 10.80 -5.77
C TYR A 269 -24.36 10.62 -4.83
N PHE A 270 -23.81 11.71 -4.31
CA PHE A 270 -22.75 11.66 -3.30
C PHE A 270 -23.18 10.86 -2.06
N VAL A 271 -24.32 11.20 -1.45
CA VAL A 271 -24.80 10.51 -0.23
C VAL A 271 -25.04 9.02 -0.49
N LYS A 272 -25.63 8.67 -1.64
CA LYS A 272 -25.82 7.27 -2.04
C LYS A 272 -24.49 6.54 -2.20
N THR A 273 -23.53 7.18 -2.87
CA THR A 273 -22.19 6.63 -3.13
C THR A 273 -21.39 6.50 -1.84
N PHE A 274 -21.45 7.51 -0.96
CA PHE A 274 -20.82 7.47 0.35
C PHE A 274 -21.33 6.30 1.19
N ARG A 275 -22.67 6.14 1.26
CA ARG A 275 -23.28 5.01 2.00
C ARG A 275 -22.90 3.65 1.39
N LYS A 276 -22.74 3.56 0.07
CA LYS A 276 -22.28 2.33 -0.62
C LYS A 276 -20.92 1.88 -0.10
N TYR A 277 -19.98 2.82 0.08
CA TYR A 277 -18.59 2.49 0.45
C TYR A 277 -18.36 2.47 1.97
N MET A 278 -18.99 3.38 2.71
CA MET A 278 -18.75 3.55 4.15
C MET A 278 -19.80 2.86 5.05
N GLY A 279 -20.86 2.29 4.47
CA GLY A 279 -21.94 1.64 5.21
C GLY A 279 -22.90 2.63 5.93
N ILE A 280 -22.48 3.86 6.18
CA ILE A 280 -23.22 4.91 6.89
C ILE A 280 -23.33 6.19 6.06
N THR A 281 -24.18 7.13 6.50
CA THR A 281 -24.32 8.42 5.82
C THR A 281 -23.14 9.36 6.12
N PRO A 282 -22.84 10.34 5.21
CA PRO A 282 -21.80 11.34 5.45
C PRO A 282 -21.99 12.10 6.77
N ARG A 283 -23.25 12.44 7.10
CA ARG A 283 -23.59 13.13 8.35
C ARG A 283 -23.28 12.28 9.59
N ALA A 284 -23.65 10.99 9.56
CA ALA A 284 -23.35 10.08 10.65
C ALA A 284 -21.83 9.84 10.79
N TYR A 285 -21.09 9.86 9.67
CA TYR A 285 -19.65 9.73 9.65
C TYR A 285 -18.96 10.94 10.29
N ALA A 286 -19.39 12.16 9.95
CA ALA A 286 -18.88 13.41 10.53
C ALA A 286 -19.06 13.51 12.07
N HIS A 287 -20.08 12.86 12.63
CA HIS A 287 -20.35 12.84 14.07
C HIS A 287 -19.54 11.75 14.85
N ARG A 288 -18.69 10.99 14.19
CA ARG A 288 -17.78 10.01 14.85
C ARG A 288 -16.45 10.62 15.32
N ARG A 289 -16.39 11.95 15.38
CA ARG A 289 -15.26 12.72 15.96
C ARG A 289 -15.07 12.43 17.45
#